data_828431e84f6d73fc44423a764cc5a403
#
_entry.id   828431e84f6d73fc44423a764cc5a403
#
_cell.length_a   1.000
_cell.length_b   1.000
_cell.length_c   1.000
_cell.angle_alpha   90.00
_cell.angle_beta   90.00
_cell.angle_gamma   90.00
#
_symmetry.space_group_name_H-M   'P 1'
#
loop_
_entity.id
_entity.type
_entity.pdbx_description
1 polymer ?
#
loop_
_entity_poly.entity_id
_entity_poly.type
_entity_poly.pdbx_seq_one_letter_code
_entity_poly.pdbx_strand_id
1 'polypeptide(L)'
;MLTRRKVLETAAAGSALLALPSTFRYAFAAPEPDLVLKLTAAPDRLPIWPGPKTEVLRYSAEVLHGRRDAVRPVLQSSASYLGPVLDLRRGERVRIHFTNRTGEASIVHWHGMLVPERADGHPRFAIASGTEYVYDFQVQNPAGTYLYHPHPHGLTGRQVYSGLAGLLIVREPHEAALGLPAPEHELNLVLQDRRVGSGNQLVFQRMMMDEMTGVLGDRVLVNGVPEAAFKVARRGYRLRIANVSNARIYKLAWSDERPLHVIAADNGLLSRDEGAQVRPYVVLAPFERIELLEDFGTRAGGAEVALISRAFEDTMMNGMMNGMMGDMMSGGQGEELQIARFAVAREARTSAAAPQLPAPTAPARAGKHEVHTELEFRHMRGFLNGRAFDHQNMTAVATDERLPVGEGTVWTFANENSGMMSMSHPMHIHGVRFRVLERTGTAAQADLREGLIDAGYKDTFLVFPGERVRILVAPTEPGLFMYHCHNLEHEDGGMMRNCEFT
;
A
#
# COMPACT_ATOMS: atom_id res chain seq x y z
N MET A 1 20.17 -31.03 58.35
CA MET A 1 18.90 -30.80 59.09
C MET A 1 18.64 -29.30 59.11
N LEU A 2 17.65 -28.85 58.42
CA LEU A 2 17.21 -27.46 58.46
C LEU A 2 16.46 -27.22 59.78
N THR A 3 16.89 -26.25 60.58
CA THR A 3 16.23 -25.91 61.80
C THR A 3 14.94 -25.14 61.58
N ARG A 4 13.95 -25.32 62.47
CA ARG A 4 12.65 -24.64 62.44
C ARG A 4 12.77 -23.11 62.25
N ARG A 5 13.87 -22.52 62.77
CA ARG A 5 14.14 -21.08 62.64
C ARG A 5 14.42 -20.64 61.19
N LYS A 6 15.16 -21.44 60.38
CA LYS A 6 15.42 -21.16 58.94
C LYS A 6 14.19 -21.31 58.08
N VAL A 7 13.26 -22.22 58.42
CA VAL A 7 11.98 -22.38 57.72
C VAL A 7 11.08 -21.19 57.99
N LEU A 8 11.08 -20.63 59.16
CA LEU A 8 10.28 -19.44 59.49
C LEU A 8 10.83 -18.15 58.88
N GLU A 9 12.17 -18.02 58.76
CA GLU A 9 12.80 -16.89 58.08
C GLU A 9 12.51 -16.91 56.58
N THR A 10 12.44 -18.08 55.95
CA THR A 10 12.08 -18.23 54.51
C THR A 10 10.57 -18.02 54.29
N ALA A 11 9.73 -18.39 55.25
CA ALA A 11 8.30 -18.14 55.18
C ALA A 11 7.95 -16.66 55.40
N ALA A 12 8.70 -15.95 56.25
CA ALA A 12 8.52 -14.50 56.50
C ALA A 12 8.96 -13.66 55.28
N ALA A 13 10.01 -14.08 54.54
CA ALA A 13 10.41 -13.42 53.30
C ALA A 13 9.39 -13.62 52.15
N GLY A 14 8.74 -14.81 52.11
CA GLY A 14 7.68 -15.11 51.15
C GLY A 14 6.38 -14.33 51.41
N SER A 15 6.07 -14.07 52.68
CA SER A 15 4.85 -13.33 53.07
C SER A 15 4.99 -11.82 52.91
N ALA A 16 6.21 -11.27 52.93
CA ALA A 16 6.46 -9.86 52.70
C ALA A 16 6.29 -9.46 51.21
N LEU A 17 6.45 -10.42 50.28
CA LEU A 17 6.20 -10.21 48.85
C LEU A 17 4.71 -10.19 48.48
N LEU A 18 3.82 -10.74 49.35
CA LEU A 18 2.36 -10.73 49.13
C LEU A 18 1.65 -9.50 49.71
N ALA A 19 2.37 -8.66 50.47
CA ALA A 19 1.82 -7.46 51.11
C ALA A 19 2.22 -6.14 50.42
N LEU A 20 2.82 -6.19 49.23
CA LEU A 20 3.03 -4.98 48.42
C LEU A 20 1.68 -4.58 47.83
N PRO A 21 1.30 -3.27 47.92
CA PRO A 21 0.10 -2.78 47.26
C PRO A 21 0.15 -3.14 45.79
N SER A 22 -0.96 -3.47 45.20
CA SER A 22 -1.12 -3.83 43.77
C SER A 22 -0.61 -2.77 42.79
N THR A 23 -0.22 -1.60 43.26
CA THR A 23 0.44 -0.51 42.53
C THR A 23 1.92 -0.73 42.22
N PHE A 24 2.60 -1.72 42.87
CA PHE A 24 3.97 -2.14 42.55
C PHE A 24 4.04 -3.39 41.67
N ARG A 25 3.08 -3.58 40.77
CA ARG A 25 3.38 -4.33 39.57
C ARG A 25 4.34 -3.44 38.78
N TYR A 26 5.59 -3.86 38.64
CA TYR A 26 6.53 -3.30 37.69
C TYR A 26 5.83 -3.39 36.30
N ALA A 27 5.10 -2.37 35.95
CA ALA A 27 4.92 -2.08 34.54
C ALA A 27 6.34 -1.82 34.04
N PHE A 28 6.98 -2.78 33.38
CA PHE A 28 8.10 -2.46 32.52
C PHE A 28 7.55 -1.38 31.61
N ALA A 29 7.97 -0.14 31.84
CA ALA A 29 7.62 0.95 30.97
C ALA A 29 8.03 0.49 29.57
N ALA A 30 7.10 0.55 28.62
CA ALA A 30 7.45 0.25 27.24
C ALA A 30 8.70 1.08 26.90
N PRO A 31 9.68 0.51 26.20
CA PRO A 31 10.89 1.25 25.84
C PRO A 31 10.51 2.62 25.26
N GLU A 32 11.25 3.66 25.64
CA GLU A 32 11.05 4.99 25.05
C GLU A 32 11.15 4.90 23.54
N PRO A 33 10.25 5.58 22.78
CA PRO A 33 10.32 5.57 21.34
C PRO A 33 11.52 6.37 20.82
N ASP A 34 12.18 5.86 19.79
CA ASP A 34 13.28 6.54 19.11
C ASP A 34 12.77 7.74 18.28
N LEU A 35 11.52 7.63 17.81
CA LEU A 35 10.86 8.63 17.00
C LEU A 35 9.42 8.84 17.48
N VAL A 36 9.05 10.09 17.74
CA VAL A 36 7.67 10.48 18.05
C VAL A 36 7.17 11.46 17.00
N LEU A 37 6.08 11.10 16.34
CA LEU A 37 5.43 11.92 15.33
C LEU A 37 4.04 12.35 15.79
N LYS A 38 3.62 13.53 15.33
CA LYS A 38 2.22 13.94 15.31
C LYS A 38 1.74 13.91 13.86
N LEU A 39 0.70 13.15 13.59
CA LEU A 39 0.04 13.06 12.28
C LEU A 39 -1.37 13.64 12.41
N THR A 40 -1.75 14.58 11.56
CA THR A 40 -3.08 15.18 11.58
C THR A 40 -3.74 15.06 10.23
N ALA A 41 -4.98 14.54 10.19
CA ALA A 41 -5.84 14.57 9.02
C ALA A 41 -6.83 15.72 9.15
N ALA A 42 -6.86 16.65 8.18
CA ALA A 42 -7.72 17.83 8.23
C ALA A 42 -8.11 18.32 6.84
N PRO A 43 -9.22 19.09 6.70
CA PRO A 43 -9.54 19.82 5.49
C PRO A 43 -8.47 20.86 5.17
N ASP A 44 -8.18 21.04 3.87
CA ASP A 44 -7.28 22.07 3.35
C ASP A 44 -7.81 22.59 1.99
N ARG A 45 -7.25 23.68 1.48
CA ARG A 45 -7.58 24.28 0.18
C ARG A 45 -6.31 24.63 -0.57
N LEU A 46 -6.05 23.90 -1.65
CA LEU A 46 -4.78 23.96 -2.38
C LEU A 46 -4.95 24.40 -3.84
N PRO A 47 -3.99 25.14 -4.41
CA PRO A 47 -3.98 25.57 -5.81
C PRO A 47 -3.43 24.44 -6.71
N ILE A 48 -4.20 23.33 -6.86
CA ILE A 48 -3.78 22.15 -7.65
C ILE A 48 -3.82 22.49 -9.16
N TRP A 49 -4.85 23.22 -9.57
CA TRP A 49 -5.01 23.73 -10.95
C TRP A 49 -5.04 25.25 -10.97
N PRO A 50 -4.78 25.89 -12.13
CA PRO A 50 -5.00 27.33 -12.28
C PRO A 50 -6.45 27.73 -11.97
N GLY A 51 -6.65 28.78 -11.20
CA GLY A 51 -7.98 29.30 -10.84
C GLY A 51 -8.39 29.00 -9.39
N PRO A 52 -9.64 28.63 -9.10
CA PRO A 52 -10.10 28.36 -7.76
C PRO A 52 -9.32 27.24 -7.07
N LYS A 53 -9.12 27.38 -5.76
CA LYS A 53 -8.48 26.35 -4.94
C LYS A 53 -9.39 25.14 -4.79
N THR A 54 -8.78 23.95 -4.85
CA THR A 54 -9.43 22.66 -4.63
C THR A 54 -9.57 22.38 -3.14
N GLU A 55 -10.74 22.00 -2.69
CA GLU A 55 -10.97 21.48 -1.34
C GLU A 55 -10.50 20.02 -1.28
N VAL A 56 -9.71 19.72 -0.26
CA VAL A 56 -9.11 18.38 -0.06
C VAL A 56 -9.12 18.02 1.42
N LEU A 57 -8.94 16.74 1.71
CA LEU A 57 -8.44 16.27 3.00
C LEU A 57 -6.94 16.04 2.88
N ARG A 58 -6.18 16.43 3.91
CA ARG A 58 -4.71 16.33 3.86
C ARG A 58 -4.15 15.81 5.17
N TYR A 59 -3.16 14.93 5.06
CA TYR A 59 -2.28 14.62 6.17
C TYR A 59 -1.17 15.67 6.30
N SER A 60 -0.93 16.11 7.54
CA SER A 60 0.28 16.84 7.93
C SER A 60 0.99 16.10 9.05
N ALA A 61 2.33 16.13 9.07
CA ALA A 61 3.10 15.49 10.13
C ALA A 61 4.16 16.42 10.69
N GLU A 62 4.46 16.24 11.98
CA GLU A 62 5.46 16.98 12.74
C GLU A 62 6.29 15.97 13.57
N VAL A 63 7.60 16.18 13.63
CA VAL A 63 8.50 15.40 14.50
C VAL A 63 8.50 16.05 15.88
N LEU A 64 7.96 15.33 16.87
CA LEU A 64 7.96 15.78 18.27
C LEU A 64 9.25 15.37 19.00
N HIS A 65 9.80 14.18 18.66
CA HIS A 65 11.06 13.67 19.18
C HIS A 65 11.77 12.82 18.11
N GLY A 66 13.10 12.82 18.13
CA GLY A 66 13.93 12.01 17.24
C GLY A 66 14.39 12.75 15.98
N ARG A 67 14.56 12.03 14.88
CA ARG A 67 15.13 12.53 13.62
C ARG A 67 14.19 13.50 12.90
N ARG A 68 14.66 14.72 12.65
CA ARG A 68 13.85 15.72 11.91
C ARG A 68 13.66 15.38 10.43
N ASP A 69 14.56 14.60 9.84
CA ASP A 69 14.51 14.12 8.45
C ASP A 69 13.54 12.95 8.25
N ALA A 70 12.95 12.43 9.33
CA ALA A 70 11.90 11.40 9.31
C ALA A 70 10.61 11.87 8.62
N VAL A 71 10.39 13.17 8.49
CA VAL A 71 9.23 13.76 7.82
C VAL A 71 9.72 14.71 6.75
N ARG A 72 9.35 14.46 5.50
CA ARG A 72 9.71 15.33 4.37
C ARG A 72 8.56 15.46 3.38
N PRO A 73 8.45 16.59 2.64
CA PRO A 73 7.39 16.73 1.65
C PRO A 73 7.57 15.72 0.51
N VAL A 74 6.47 15.26 -0.07
CA VAL A 74 6.50 14.38 -1.26
C VAL A 74 7.03 15.14 -2.48
N LEU A 75 6.74 16.43 -2.57
CA LEU A 75 7.28 17.38 -3.55
C LEU A 75 7.80 18.61 -2.82
N GLN A 76 8.78 19.29 -3.43
CA GLN A 76 9.22 20.63 -2.97
C GLN A 76 8.14 21.71 -3.18
N SER A 77 7.11 21.40 -3.97
CA SER A 77 5.97 22.29 -4.25
C SER A 77 4.93 22.21 -3.13
N SER A 78 4.35 23.36 -2.77
CA SER A 78 3.23 23.45 -1.82
C SER A 78 1.87 23.03 -2.40
N ALA A 79 1.81 22.70 -3.67
CA ALA A 79 0.55 22.33 -4.36
C ALA A 79 0.10 20.89 -4.11
N SER A 80 0.98 20.01 -3.62
CA SER A 80 0.61 18.63 -3.31
C SER A 80 -0.33 18.55 -2.12
N TYR A 81 -1.43 17.82 -2.29
CA TYR A 81 -2.36 17.50 -1.20
C TYR A 81 -2.02 16.19 -0.49
N LEU A 82 -1.11 15.40 -1.04
CA LEU A 82 -0.67 14.17 -0.38
C LEU A 82 0.01 14.46 0.96
N GLY A 83 -0.11 13.50 1.86
CA GLY A 83 0.63 13.49 3.11
C GLY A 83 2.14 13.50 2.88
N PRO A 84 2.93 13.93 3.88
CA PRO A 84 4.38 13.91 3.79
C PRO A 84 4.89 12.48 3.67
N VAL A 85 6.10 12.32 3.14
CA VAL A 85 6.84 11.05 3.20
C VAL A 85 7.31 10.84 4.64
N LEU A 86 6.94 9.70 5.22
CA LEU A 86 7.47 9.23 6.49
C LEU A 86 8.67 8.32 6.19
N ASP A 87 9.88 8.76 6.54
CA ASP A 87 11.14 8.03 6.31
C ASP A 87 11.58 7.38 7.62
N LEU A 88 11.33 6.08 7.76
CA LEU A 88 11.58 5.29 8.96
C LEU A 88 12.80 4.39 8.76
N ARG A 89 13.36 3.89 9.85
CA ARG A 89 14.49 2.96 9.83
C ARG A 89 14.09 1.63 10.44
N ARG A 90 14.50 0.53 9.83
CA ARG A 90 14.29 -0.80 10.41
C ARG A 90 14.92 -0.88 11.80
N GLY A 91 14.18 -1.42 12.75
CA GLY A 91 14.54 -1.50 14.17
C GLY A 91 14.15 -0.29 15.01
N GLU A 92 13.82 0.86 14.39
CA GLU A 92 13.38 2.09 15.07
C GLU A 92 12.03 1.85 15.75
N ARG A 93 11.89 2.25 17.01
CA ARG A 93 10.61 2.27 17.70
C ARG A 93 9.93 3.60 17.48
N VAL A 94 8.71 3.55 16.92
CA VAL A 94 7.97 4.73 16.49
C VAL A 94 6.67 4.86 17.26
N ARG A 95 6.39 6.07 17.75
CA ARG A 95 5.11 6.45 18.30
C ARG A 95 4.50 7.56 17.46
N ILE A 96 3.24 7.37 17.04
CA ILE A 96 2.53 8.35 16.21
C ILE A 96 1.23 8.74 16.89
N HIS A 97 1.12 10.02 17.23
CA HIS A 97 -0.10 10.66 17.72
C HIS A 97 -0.93 11.09 16.51
N PHE A 98 -1.95 10.32 16.18
CA PHE A 98 -2.87 10.63 15.09
C PHE A 98 -4.04 11.47 15.60
N THR A 99 -4.19 12.68 15.10
CA THR A 99 -5.34 13.55 15.39
C THR A 99 -6.26 13.58 14.17
N ASN A 100 -7.49 13.14 14.36
CA ASN A 100 -8.52 13.22 13.33
C ASN A 100 -9.25 14.58 13.39
N ARG A 101 -9.25 15.37 12.32
CA ARG A 101 -9.99 16.63 12.15
C ARG A 101 -10.78 16.65 10.84
N THR A 102 -11.12 15.51 10.27
CA THR A 102 -11.76 15.42 8.95
C THR A 102 -13.23 15.81 8.93
N GLY A 103 -13.88 15.87 10.09
CA GLY A 103 -15.33 16.06 10.22
C GLY A 103 -16.11 14.74 10.34
N GLU A 104 -15.47 13.60 10.15
CA GLU A 104 -16.06 12.25 10.20
C GLU A 104 -15.12 11.26 10.89
N ALA A 105 -15.56 10.01 11.09
CA ALA A 105 -14.68 8.97 11.65
C ALA A 105 -13.52 8.66 10.73
N SER A 106 -12.33 8.42 11.30
CA SER A 106 -11.13 8.01 10.56
C SER A 106 -10.18 7.20 11.44
N ILE A 107 -9.35 6.41 10.81
CA ILE A 107 -8.23 5.66 11.39
C ILE A 107 -7.18 5.51 10.30
N VAL A 108 -5.90 5.39 10.63
CA VAL A 108 -4.82 5.21 9.64
C VAL A 108 -4.37 3.76 9.61
N HIS A 109 -4.39 3.16 8.43
CA HIS A 109 -3.73 1.90 8.13
C HIS A 109 -2.33 2.15 7.56
N TRP A 110 -1.37 1.37 8.04
CA TRP A 110 0.03 1.37 7.58
C TRP A 110 0.22 0.23 6.58
N HIS A 111 -0.18 0.48 5.34
CA HIS A 111 -0.30 -0.51 4.28
C HIS A 111 1.04 -1.18 3.98
N GLY A 112 1.08 -2.50 4.13
CA GLY A 112 2.24 -3.34 3.94
C GLY A 112 3.18 -3.42 5.15
N MET A 113 2.91 -2.67 6.23
CA MET A 113 3.73 -2.71 7.44
C MET A 113 3.39 -3.91 8.31
N LEU A 114 4.44 -4.51 8.89
CA LEU A 114 4.34 -5.56 9.89
C LEU A 114 4.25 -4.89 11.27
N VAL A 115 3.03 -4.69 11.74
CA VAL A 115 2.75 -3.97 12.98
C VAL A 115 1.81 -4.80 13.87
N PRO A 116 1.82 -4.61 15.20
CA PRO A 116 0.84 -5.25 16.06
C PRO A 116 -0.59 -4.85 15.69
N GLU A 117 -1.56 -5.73 15.92
CA GLU A 117 -2.99 -5.56 15.64
C GLU A 117 -3.53 -4.16 16.02
N ARG A 118 -3.17 -3.65 17.22
CA ARG A 118 -3.60 -2.33 17.67
C ARG A 118 -3.03 -1.18 16.86
N ALA A 119 -1.93 -1.39 16.18
CA ALA A 119 -1.30 -0.38 15.34
C ALA A 119 -1.68 -0.53 13.85
N ASP A 120 -2.41 -1.56 13.46
CA ASP A 120 -2.70 -1.88 12.06
C ASP A 120 -3.74 -0.93 11.40
N GLY A 121 -4.58 -0.27 12.19
CA GLY A 121 -5.60 0.63 11.65
C GLY A 121 -6.93 -0.06 11.32
N HIS A 122 -7.25 -1.17 11.99
CA HIS A 122 -8.53 -1.87 11.86
C HIS A 122 -9.72 -0.91 12.11
N PRO A 123 -10.80 -0.94 11.30
CA PRO A 123 -11.96 -0.03 11.40
C PRO A 123 -12.62 0.06 12.79
N ARG A 124 -12.53 -1.00 13.59
CA ARG A 124 -13.05 -1.00 14.98
C ARG A 124 -12.37 0.01 15.90
N PHE A 125 -11.21 0.51 15.51
CA PHE A 125 -10.45 1.55 16.21
C PHE A 125 -10.65 2.95 15.61
N ALA A 126 -11.55 3.10 14.63
CA ALA A 126 -11.82 4.39 14.04
C ALA A 126 -12.28 5.40 15.11
N ILE A 127 -11.68 6.57 15.09
CA ILE A 127 -11.91 7.65 16.06
C ILE A 127 -12.75 8.77 15.44
N ALA A 128 -13.58 9.39 16.27
CA ALA A 128 -14.37 10.55 15.87
C ALA A 128 -13.48 11.76 15.53
N SER A 129 -14.01 12.69 14.73
CA SER A 129 -13.33 13.96 14.49
C SER A 129 -13.15 14.75 15.79
N GLY A 130 -11.99 15.34 15.97
CA GLY A 130 -11.58 16.06 17.18
C GLY A 130 -10.90 15.19 18.23
N THR A 131 -10.70 13.89 17.98
CA THR A 131 -10.05 12.96 18.92
C THR A 131 -8.70 12.46 18.42
N GLU A 132 -7.95 11.77 19.28
CA GLU A 132 -6.61 11.24 19.01
C GLU A 132 -6.56 9.73 19.18
N TYR A 133 -5.76 9.06 18.33
CA TYR A 133 -5.34 7.66 18.47
C TYR A 133 -3.82 7.58 18.49
N VAL A 134 -3.26 6.70 19.32
CA VAL A 134 -1.80 6.54 19.44
C VAL A 134 -1.37 5.19 18.89
N TYR A 135 -0.52 5.22 17.89
CA TYR A 135 0.19 4.05 17.37
C TYR A 135 1.55 3.94 18.06
N ASP A 136 1.95 2.73 18.45
CA ASP A 136 3.26 2.44 19.02
C ASP A 136 3.73 1.08 18.51
N PHE A 137 4.80 1.08 17.70
CA PHE A 137 5.33 -0.14 17.09
C PHE A 137 6.83 -0.02 16.81
N GLN A 138 7.49 -1.16 16.69
CA GLN A 138 8.84 -1.25 16.15
C GLN A 138 8.78 -1.55 14.65
N VAL A 139 9.58 -0.84 13.86
CA VAL A 139 9.68 -1.06 12.40
C VAL A 139 10.39 -2.37 12.13
N GLN A 140 9.66 -3.40 11.72
CA GLN A 140 10.20 -4.73 11.41
C GLN A 140 10.45 -4.94 9.92
N ASN A 141 9.81 -4.15 9.09
CA ASN A 141 9.85 -4.27 7.64
C ASN A 141 11.25 -4.10 7.04
N PRO A 142 11.57 -4.80 5.95
CA PRO A 142 12.76 -4.54 5.17
C PRO A 142 12.71 -3.16 4.50
N ALA A 143 13.86 -2.69 4.02
CA ALA A 143 13.93 -1.49 3.20
C ALA A 143 13.01 -1.60 1.98
N GLY A 144 12.19 -0.58 1.77
CA GLY A 144 11.17 -0.59 0.71
C GLY A 144 10.23 0.61 0.76
N THR A 145 9.24 0.56 -0.13
CA THR A 145 8.22 1.58 -0.29
C THR A 145 6.88 1.07 0.20
N TYR A 146 6.32 1.71 1.21
CA TYR A 146 5.06 1.41 1.87
C TYR A 146 4.12 2.60 1.77
N LEU A 147 2.88 2.45 2.24
CA LEU A 147 1.87 3.50 2.19
C LEU A 147 1.23 3.69 3.57
N TYR A 148 0.57 4.83 3.74
CA TYR A 148 -0.39 5.03 4.81
C TYR A 148 -1.62 5.74 4.26
N HIS A 149 -2.79 5.28 4.67
CA HIS A 149 -4.07 5.80 4.20
C HIS A 149 -5.18 5.56 5.24
N PRO A 150 -6.34 6.22 5.12
CA PRO A 150 -7.46 5.97 6.04
C PRO A 150 -8.07 4.60 5.80
N HIS A 151 -8.65 4.01 6.85
CA HIS A 151 -9.33 2.71 6.79
C HIS A 151 -10.62 2.63 7.65
N PRO A 152 -11.45 3.69 7.72
CA PRO A 152 -12.73 3.60 8.40
C PRO A 152 -13.75 2.90 7.51
N HIS A 153 -14.53 1.96 8.04
CA HIS A 153 -15.52 1.20 7.26
C HIS A 153 -16.50 2.10 6.52
N GLY A 154 -16.68 1.87 5.22
CA GLY A 154 -17.59 2.59 4.33
C GLY A 154 -17.16 4.02 3.96
N LEU A 155 -15.95 4.46 4.37
CA LEU A 155 -15.45 5.80 4.12
C LEU A 155 -14.02 5.82 3.53
N THR A 156 -13.38 4.65 3.37
CA THR A 156 -12.01 4.55 2.86
C THR A 156 -11.89 5.19 1.49
N GLY A 157 -12.73 4.78 0.54
CA GLY A 157 -12.72 5.29 -0.84
C GLY A 157 -12.86 6.80 -0.91
N ARG A 158 -13.83 7.37 -0.18
CA ARG A 158 -14.05 8.80 -0.14
C ARG A 158 -12.89 9.58 0.48
N GLN A 159 -12.34 9.10 1.59
CA GLN A 159 -11.25 9.78 2.28
C GLN A 159 -9.95 9.74 1.48
N VAL A 160 -9.61 8.61 0.86
CA VAL A 160 -8.47 8.48 -0.06
C VAL A 160 -8.67 9.35 -1.29
N TYR A 161 -9.87 9.33 -1.88
CA TYR A 161 -10.20 10.17 -3.04
C TYR A 161 -10.06 11.66 -2.73
N SER A 162 -10.43 12.07 -1.52
CA SER A 162 -10.31 13.45 -1.06
C SER A 162 -8.87 13.88 -0.76
N GLY A 163 -7.89 12.93 -0.71
CA GLY A 163 -6.47 13.25 -0.59
C GLY A 163 -5.71 12.58 0.56
N LEU A 164 -6.40 11.82 1.42
CA LEU A 164 -5.73 11.17 2.55
C LEU A 164 -4.94 9.94 2.10
N ALA A 165 -3.70 10.16 1.70
CA ALA A 165 -2.71 9.12 1.45
C ALA A 165 -1.30 9.69 1.57
N GLY A 166 -0.31 8.84 1.86
CA GLY A 166 1.09 9.22 1.87
C GLY A 166 2.03 8.03 1.73
N LEU A 167 3.29 8.32 1.40
CA LEU A 167 4.34 7.33 1.33
C LEU A 167 4.99 7.14 2.71
N LEU A 168 5.32 5.89 3.01
CA LEU A 168 6.19 5.49 4.09
C LEU A 168 7.38 4.74 3.48
N ILE A 169 8.58 5.21 3.73
CA ILE A 169 9.82 4.57 3.24
C ILE A 169 10.54 3.98 4.44
N VAL A 170 10.88 2.70 4.36
CA VAL A 170 11.76 2.07 5.34
C VAL A 170 13.17 2.01 4.78
N ARG A 171 14.16 2.36 5.60
CA ARG A 171 15.60 2.32 5.31
C ARG A 171 16.28 1.26 6.15
N GLU A 172 17.30 0.63 5.55
CA GLU A 172 18.22 -0.28 6.26
C GLU A 172 19.67 0.13 6.04
N PRO A 173 20.55 -0.03 7.03
CA PRO A 173 21.96 0.39 6.90
C PRO A 173 22.70 -0.26 5.74
N HIS A 174 22.34 -1.49 5.38
CA HIS A 174 23.01 -2.24 4.32
C HIS A 174 22.65 -1.78 2.89
N GLU A 175 21.60 -0.99 2.70
CA GLU A 175 21.25 -0.44 1.36
C GLU A 175 22.40 0.34 0.75
N ALA A 176 23.18 1.06 1.57
CA ALA A 176 24.33 1.82 1.10
C ALA A 176 25.42 0.93 0.43
N ALA A 177 25.54 -0.33 0.87
CA ALA A 177 26.50 -1.28 0.30
C ALA A 177 26.00 -1.90 -1.02
N LEU A 178 24.72 -1.75 -1.37
CA LEU A 178 24.16 -2.27 -2.60
C LEU A 178 24.47 -1.39 -3.83
N GLY A 179 25.03 -0.19 -3.63
CA GLY A 179 25.32 0.73 -4.74
C GLY A 179 24.07 1.32 -5.42
N LEU A 180 22.93 1.29 -4.73
CA LEU A 180 21.69 1.93 -5.21
C LEU A 180 21.89 3.44 -5.35
N PRO A 181 21.13 4.11 -6.22
CA PRO A 181 21.14 5.57 -6.30
C PRO A 181 20.91 6.21 -4.93
N ALA A 182 21.73 7.23 -4.62
CA ALA A 182 21.62 7.96 -3.36
C ALA A 182 20.25 8.67 -3.21
N PRO A 183 19.81 9.02 -2.00
CA PRO A 183 18.48 9.58 -1.75
C PRO A 183 18.12 10.81 -2.59
N GLU A 184 19.10 11.64 -2.96
CA GLU A 184 18.93 12.80 -3.87
C GLU A 184 18.65 12.38 -5.32
N HIS A 185 18.81 11.11 -5.65
CA HIS A 185 18.50 10.51 -6.94
C HIS A 185 17.39 9.46 -6.84
N GLU A 186 16.60 9.55 -5.78
CA GLU A 186 15.33 8.84 -5.66
C GLU A 186 14.18 9.80 -6.05
N LEU A 187 13.26 9.31 -6.88
CA LEU A 187 12.06 10.03 -7.24
C LEU A 187 10.86 9.21 -6.79
N ASN A 188 9.98 9.84 -6.03
CA ASN A 188 8.71 9.24 -5.65
C ASN A 188 7.64 9.61 -6.69
N LEU A 189 6.86 8.64 -7.14
CA LEU A 189 5.76 8.80 -8.07
C LEU A 189 4.52 8.14 -7.46
N VAL A 190 3.68 8.92 -6.79
CA VAL A 190 2.40 8.47 -6.25
C VAL A 190 1.33 8.78 -7.29
N LEU A 191 0.82 7.74 -7.92
CA LEU A 191 -0.16 7.84 -9.00
C LEU A 191 -1.57 7.88 -8.44
N GLN A 192 -2.37 8.80 -8.91
CA GLN A 192 -3.79 8.92 -8.61
C GLN A 192 -4.54 9.41 -9.84
N ASP A 193 -5.82 9.09 -9.94
CA ASP A 193 -6.72 9.66 -10.92
C ASP A 193 -7.93 10.30 -10.26
N ARG A 194 -8.42 11.39 -10.82
CA ARG A 194 -9.51 12.19 -10.23
C ARG A 194 -10.45 12.69 -11.30
N ARG A 195 -11.74 12.76 -10.99
CA ARG A 195 -12.73 13.55 -11.73
C ARG A 195 -12.71 14.96 -11.18
N VAL A 196 -12.60 15.94 -12.07
CA VAL A 196 -12.53 17.35 -11.68
C VAL A 196 -13.75 18.08 -12.24
N GLY A 197 -14.57 18.60 -11.35
CA GLY A 197 -15.77 19.36 -11.67
C GLY A 197 -15.53 20.86 -11.74
N SER A 198 -16.64 21.61 -11.75
CA SER A 198 -16.61 23.06 -11.78
C SER A 198 -15.84 23.63 -10.59
N GLY A 199 -15.13 24.73 -10.80
CA GLY A 199 -14.34 25.40 -9.77
C GLY A 199 -13.18 24.57 -9.25
N ASN A 200 -12.63 23.65 -10.06
CA ASN A 200 -11.52 22.76 -9.71
C ASN A 200 -11.80 21.82 -8.52
N GLN A 201 -13.07 21.48 -8.26
CA GLN A 201 -13.39 20.59 -7.14
C GLN A 201 -13.30 19.11 -7.53
N LEU A 202 -12.82 18.28 -6.62
CA LEU A 202 -12.81 16.83 -6.77
C LEU A 202 -14.25 16.30 -6.71
N VAL A 203 -14.63 15.46 -7.66
CA VAL A 203 -15.99 14.89 -7.74
C VAL A 203 -15.95 13.43 -7.35
N PHE A 204 -16.33 13.14 -6.12
CA PHE A 204 -16.57 11.78 -5.62
C PHE A 204 -18.07 11.49 -5.58
N GLN A 205 -18.66 11.35 -6.75
CA GLN A 205 -20.06 10.93 -6.87
C GLN A 205 -20.07 9.50 -7.37
N ARG A 206 -20.56 8.59 -6.55
CA ARG A 206 -20.68 7.18 -6.90
C ARG A 206 -21.94 6.99 -7.74
N MET A 207 -21.75 6.64 -8.99
CA MET A 207 -22.80 6.21 -9.91
C MET A 207 -22.96 4.68 -9.82
N MET A 208 -24.04 4.14 -10.38
CA MET A 208 -24.23 2.68 -10.38
C MET A 208 -23.04 1.92 -10.97
N MET A 209 -22.42 2.45 -12.03
CA MET A 209 -21.23 1.83 -12.62
C MET A 209 -20.02 1.85 -11.68
N ASP A 210 -19.87 2.90 -10.88
CA ASP A 210 -18.72 3.01 -9.94
C ASP A 210 -18.77 1.97 -8.82
N GLU A 211 -19.95 1.44 -8.50
CA GLU A 211 -20.07 0.29 -7.58
C GLU A 211 -19.44 -0.99 -8.16
N MET A 212 -19.39 -1.08 -9.48
CA MET A 212 -18.83 -2.25 -10.19
C MET A 212 -17.37 -2.02 -10.55
N THR A 213 -17.05 -0.89 -11.22
CA THR A 213 -15.69 -0.63 -11.72
C THR A 213 -14.77 0.00 -10.69
N GLY A 214 -15.34 0.56 -9.63
CA GLY A 214 -14.71 1.56 -8.79
C GLY A 214 -14.71 2.94 -9.46
N VAL A 215 -14.36 3.97 -8.70
CA VAL A 215 -14.31 5.36 -9.19
C VAL A 215 -13.04 5.57 -10.01
N LEU A 216 -13.21 5.77 -11.32
CA LEU A 216 -12.15 6.11 -12.26
C LEU A 216 -12.18 7.61 -12.57
N GLY A 217 -11.04 8.26 -12.59
CA GLY A 217 -10.88 9.67 -12.90
C GLY A 217 -10.45 9.92 -14.35
N ASP A 218 -10.73 11.10 -14.87
CA ASP A 218 -10.29 11.56 -16.18
C ASP A 218 -8.98 12.36 -16.17
N ARG A 219 -8.47 12.66 -14.97
CA ARG A 219 -7.22 13.39 -14.74
C ARG A 219 -6.27 12.58 -13.90
N VAL A 220 -5.11 12.27 -14.47
CA VAL A 220 -4.01 11.65 -13.73
C VAL A 220 -3.22 12.72 -12.97
N LEU A 221 -2.94 12.44 -11.69
CA LEU A 221 -2.07 13.25 -10.85
C LEU A 221 -0.92 12.37 -10.37
N VAL A 222 0.28 12.94 -10.37
CA VAL A 222 1.45 12.32 -9.76
C VAL A 222 1.91 13.19 -8.62
N ASN A 223 2.06 12.61 -7.43
CA ASN A 223 2.38 13.34 -6.21
C ASN A 223 1.37 14.46 -5.90
N GLY A 224 0.10 14.27 -6.26
CA GLY A 224 -0.97 15.23 -6.02
C GLY A 224 -0.99 16.44 -6.96
N VAL A 225 -0.21 16.43 -8.05
CA VAL A 225 -0.20 17.50 -9.05
C VAL A 225 -0.46 16.95 -10.45
N PRO A 226 -1.18 17.68 -11.31
CA PRO A 226 -1.38 17.29 -12.70
C PRO A 226 -0.11 17.53 -13.53
N GLU A 227 -0.02 16.89 -14.70
CA GLU A 227 1.05 17.09 -15.68
C GLU A 227 2.47 17.06 -15.09
N ALA A 228 2.74 16.08 -14.23
CA ALA A 228 3.98 15.97 -13.52
C ALA A 228 5.19 15.93 -14.47
N ALA A 229 6.18 16.77 -14.18
CA ALA A 229 7.40 16.87 -14.96
C ALA A 229 8.63 16.90 -14.04
N PHE A 230 9.61 16.08 -14.36
CA PHE A 230 10.86 15.95 -13.61
C PHE A 230 12.05 16.35 -14.49
N LYS A 231 12.97 17.13 -13.91
CA LYS A 231 14.28 17.37 -14.51
C LYS A 231 15.25 16.33 -13.95
N VAL A 232 15.87 15.55 -14.82
CA VAL A 232 16.78 14.48 -14.41
C VAL A 232 18.17 14.66 -15.03
N ALA A 233 19.20 14.43 -14.24
CA ALA A 233 20.58 14.39 -14.72
C ALA A 233 20.82 13.08 -15.51
N ARG A 234 21.87 13.05 -16.34
CA ARG A 234 22.27 11.87 -17.12
C ARG A 234 22.99 10.84 -16.25
N ARG A 235 22.23 10.16 -15.40
CA ARG A 235 22.71 9.14 -14.43
C ARG A 235 21.59 8.20 -14.00
N GLY A 236 21.95 7.22 -13.17
CA GLY A 236 20.99 6.29 -12.56
C GLY A 236 20.09 6.97 -11.51
N TYR A 237 18.81 6.64 -11.55
CA TYR A 237 17.78 7.02 -10.56
C TYR A 237 17.05 5.79 -10.07
N ARG A 238 16.57 5.85 -8.83
CA ARG A 238 15.61 4.92 -8.25
C ARG A 238 14.23 5.58 -8.27
N LEU A 239 13.31 5.04 -9.04
CA LEU A 239 11.92 5.54 -9.11
C LEU A 239 11.06 4.65 -8.22
N ARG A 240 10.47 5.23 -7.17
CA ARG A 240 9.52 4.57 -6.28
C ARG A 240 8.12 4.89 -6.75
N ILE A 241 7.43 3.92 -7.33
CA ILE A 241 6.13 4.11 -7.94
C ILE A 241 5.09 3.40 -7.10
N ALA A 242 4.05 4.13 -6.69
CA ALA A 242 2.92 3.60 -5.95
C ALA A 242 1.62 4.00 -6.65
N ASN A 243 0.74 3.03 -6.88
CA ASN A 243 -0.60 3.31 -7.36
C ASN A 243 -1.53 3.56 -6.17
N VAL A 244 -2.00 4.80 -6.00
CA VAL A 244 -2.92 5.21 -4.92
C VAL A 244 -4.24 5.71 -5.53
N SER A 245 -4.61 5.19 -6.68
CA SER A 245 -5.94 5.35 -7.27
C SER A 245 -6.96 4.46 -6.55
N ASN A 246 -8.22 4.88 -6.51
CA ASN A 246 -9.28 4.08 -5.89
C ASN A 246 -9.47 2.71 -6.57
N ALA A 247 -9.39 2.68 -7.91
CA ALA A 247 -9.70 1.48 -8.69
C ALA A 247 -8.84 1.30 -9.95
N ARG A 248 -8.15 2.36 -10.42
CA ARG A 248 -7.45 2.31 -11.71
C ARG A 248 -6.24 1.38 -11.68
N ILE A 249 -6.17 0.51 -12.68
CA ILE A 249 -5.00 -0.30 -13.01
C ILE A 249 -4.18 0.48 -14.05
N TYR A 250 -2.87 0.53 -13.88
CA TYR A 250 -1.95 1.14 -14.85
C TYR A 250 -1.10 0.07 -15.54
N LYS A 251 -0.95 0.18 -16.88
CA LYS A 251 -0.02 -0.61 -17.69
C LYS A 251 1.18 0.28 -18.06
N LEU A 252 2.09 0.44 -17.09
CA LEU A 252 3.18 1.40 -17.16
C LEU A 252 4.25 0.99 -18.18
N ALA A 253 4.67 1.94 -18.99
CA ALA A 253 5.76 1.78 -19.96
C ALA A 253 6.47 3.11 -20.22
N TRP A 254 7.68 3.06 -20.75
CA TRP A 254 8.34 4.24 -21.31
C TRP A 254 7.79 4.54 -22.72
N SER A 255 7.61 5.81 -23.05
CA SER A 255 7.15 6.25 -24.39
C SER A 255 8.18 6.00 -25.48
N ASP A 256 9.46 5.79 -25.14
CA ASP A 256 10.53 5.43 -26.05
C ASP A 256 10.75 3.90 -26.14
N GLU A 257 9.78 3.10 -25.66
CA GLU A 257 9.75 1.63 -25.70
C GLU A 257 10.90 0.90 -25.00
N ARG A 258 11.75 1.61 -24.25
CA ARG A 258 12.78 0.97 -23.45
C ARG A 258 12.16 0.14 -22.33
N PRO A 259 12.79 -0.99 -21.97
CA PRO A 259 12.26 -1.81 -20.89
C PRO A 259 12.37 -1.12 -19.54
N LEU A 260 11.44 -1.46 -18.64
CA LEU A 260 11.45 -1.12 -17.23
C LEU A 260 12.30 -2.14 -16.47
N HIS A 261 13.16 -1.67 -15.59
CA HIS A 261 14.02 -2.52 -14.75
C HIS A 261 13.49 -2.49 -13.32
N VAL A 262 12.62 -3.43 -12.96
CA VAL A 262 12.01 -3.51 -11.63
C VAL A 262 12.99 -4.18 -10.66
N ILE A 263 13.32 -3.49 -9.59
CA ILE A 263 14.25 -3.95 -8.55
C ILE A 263 13.60 -4.20 -7.20
N ALA A 264 12.35 -3.78 -7.01
CA ALA A 264 11.58 -4.01 -5.79
C ALA A 264 10.10 -4.16 -6.11
N ALA A 265 9.40 -4.90 -5.27
CA ALA A 265 7.95 -4.98 -5.21
C ALA A 265 7.46 -4.44 -3.85
N ASP A 266 6.19 -4.62 -3.53
CA ASP A 266 5.51 -4.06 -2.35
C ASP A 266 6.33 -4.11 -1.06
N ASN A 267 6.92 -5.26 -0.75
CA ASN A 267 7.60 -5.51 0.53
C ASN A 267 9.12 -5.61 0.40
N GLY A 268 9.71 -4.73 -0.40
CA GLY A 268 11.14 -4.51 -0.44
C GLY A 268 11.84 -4.94 -1.73
N LEU A 269 13.17 -4.85 -1.71
CA LEU A 269 14.02 -5.20 -2.84
C LEU A 269 13.88 -6.68 -3.21
N LEU A 270 13.91 -6.95 -4.52
CA LEU A 270 14.08 -8.31 -5.04
C LEU A 270 15.43 -8.86 -4.59
N SER A 271 15.50 -10.16 -4.43
CA SER A 271 16.77 -10.84 -4.11
C SER A 271 17.65 -10.99 -5.35
N ARG A 272 18.94 -11.24 -5.10
CA ARG A 272 19.91 -11.53 -6.17
C ARG A 272 19.49 -12.73 -7.03
N ASP A 273 18.88 -13.75 -6.43
CA ASP A 273 18.45 -14.96 -7.12
C ASP A 273 17.22 -14.71 -8.01
N GLU A 274 16.35 -13.78 -7.65
CA GLU A 274 15.21 -13.33 -8.46
C GLU A 274 15.67 -12.40 -9.59
N GLY A 275 16.73 -11.63 -9.35
CA GLY A 275 17.25 -10.65 -10.29
C GLY A 275 16.29 -9.48 -10.53
N ALA A 276 16.77 -8.46 -11.21
CA ALA A 276 15.92 -7.38 -11.68
C ALA A 276 14.96 -7.92 -12.75
N GLN A 277 13.67 -7.63 -12.60
CA GLN A 277 12.65 -8.02 -13.58
C GLN A 277 12.62 -6.99 -14.72
N VAL A 278 13.10 -7.39 -15.89
CA VAL A 278 13.12 -6.55 -17.09
C VAL A 278 11.84 -6.80 -17.89
N ARG A 279 11.05 -5.74 -18.10
CA ARG A 279 9.73 -5.83 -18.73
C ARG A 279 9.51 -4.70 -19.72
N PRO A 280 8.85 -4.93 -20.88
CA PRO A 280 8.44 -3.86 -21.80
C PRO A 280 7.35 -2.97 -21.21
N TYR A 281 6.60 -3.47 -20.26
CA TYR A 281 5.60 -2.77 -19.43
C TYR A 281 5.40 -3.51 -18.13
N VAL A 282 4.85 -2.80 -17.13
CA VAL A 282 4.47 -3.37 -15.83
C VAL A 282 3.02 -3.00 -15.52
N VAL A 283 2.25 -3.97 -15.08
CA VAL A 283 0.88 -3.75 -14.58
C VAL A 283 0.94 -3.48 -13.09
N LEU A 284 0.30 -2.39 -12.68
CA LEU A 284 0.29 -1.92 -11.29
C LEU A 284 -1.16 -1.72 -10.84
N ALA A 285 -1.67 -2.63 -10.05
CA ALA A 285 -3.02 -2.56 -9.49
C ALA A 285 -3.10 -1.53 -8.34
N PRO A 286 -4.32 -1.12 -7.93
CA PRO A 286 -4.49 -0.24 -6.77
C PRO A 286 -3.71 -0.72 -5.56
N PHE A 287 -2.95 0.19 -4.98
CA PHE A 287 -2.08 0.05 -3.80
C PHE A 287 -0.91 -0.92 -3.93
N GLU A 288 -0.63 -1.46 -5.12
CA GLU A 288 0.66 -2.07 -5.40
C GLU A 288 1.76 -1.01 -5.54
N ARG A 289 3.00 -1.41 -5.25
CA ARG A 289 4.20 -0.57 -5.37
C ARG A 289 5.29 -1.35 -6.10
N ILE A 290 6.06 -0.62 -6.91
CA ILE A 290 7.29 -1.11 -7.53
C ILE A 290 8.39 -0.07 -7.40
N GLU A 291 9.64 -0.52 -7.51
CA GLU A 291 10.75 0.40 -7.68
C GLU A 291 11.53 0.06 -8.95
N LEU A 292 11.78 1.09 -9.74
CA LEU A 292 12.54 0.97 -10.95
C LEU A 292 13.97 1.51 -10.76
N LEU A 293 14.92 0.83 -11.35
CA LEU A 293 16.24 1.38 -11.60
C LEU A 293 16.28 1.90 -13.03
N GLU A 294 16.38 3.21 -13.20
CA GLU A 294 16.40 3.87 -14.51
C GLU A 294 17.69 4.65 -14.72
N ASP A 295 18.44 4.35 -15.79
CA ASP A 295 19.64 5.11 -16.17
C ASP A 295 19.31 6.12 -17.29
N PHE A 296 18.95 7.34 -16.89
CA PHE A 296 18.74 8.44 -17.82
C PHE A 296 20.02 8.85 -18.56
N GLY A 297 21.19 8.39 -18.12
CA GLY A 297 22.48 8.60 -18.82
C GLY A 297 22.56 7.91 -20.17
N THR A 298 21.74 6.89 -20.42
CA THR A 298 21.66 6.17 -21.69
C THR A 298 20.85 6.91 -22.76
N ARG A 299 20.09 7.95 -22.36
CA ARG A 299 19.35 8.81 -23.26
C ARG A 299 20.21 10.01 -23.72
N ALA A 300 19.88 10.59 -24.84
CA ALA A 300 20.54 11.80 -25.33
C ALA A 300 20.31 12.97 -24.36
N GLY A 301 21.34 13.82 -24.19
CA GLY A 301 21.17 15.07 -23.45
C GLY A 301 20.19 16.00 -24.13
N GLY A 302 19.23 16.52 -23.39
CA GLY A 302 18.12 17.32 -23.88
C GLY A 302 16.92 16.52 -24.39
N ALA A 303 16.96 15.17 -24.30
CA ALA A 303 15.79 14.34 -24.63
C ALA A 303 14.66 14.55 -23.61
N GLU A 304 13.43 14.40 -24.07
CA GLU A 304 12.25 14.27 -23.22
C GLU A 304 11.65 12.88 -23.42
N VAL A 305 11.31 12.22 -22.33
CA VAL A 305 10.66 10.91 -22.33
C VAL A 305 9.51 10.93 -21.34
N ALA A 306 8.42 10.22 -21.65
CA ALA A 306 7.28 10.08 -20.77
C ALA A 306 7.18 8.67 -20.20
N LEU A 307 6.78 8.58 -18.93
CA LEU A 307 6.17 7.38 -18.39
C LEU A 307 4.69 7.45 -18.76
N ILE A 308 4.17 6.42 -19.39
CA ILE A 308 2.77 6.31 -19.84
C ILE A 308 2.12 5.08 -19.23
N SER A 309 0.80 5.07 -19.17
CA SER A 309 0.01 3.85 -19.08
C SER A 309 -0.47 3.50 -20.48
N ARG A 310 -0.01 2.38 -21.03
CA ARG A 310 -0.44 1.91 -22.37
C ARG A 310 -1.92 1.52 -22.33
N ALA A 311 -2.58 1.65 -23.47
CA ALA A 311 -3.93 1.14 -23.64
C ALA A 311 -3.97 -0.39 -23.42
N PHE A 312 -5.10 -0.88 -22.90
CA PHE A 312 -5.44 -2.30 -22.80
C PHE A 312 -6.96 -2.50 -22.84
N GLU A 313 -7.39 -3.70 -23.20
CA GLU A 313 -8.81 -4.04 -23.20
C GLU A 313 -9.30 -4.32 -21.77
N ASP A 314 -10.36 -3.62 -21.36
CA ASP A 314 -11.09 -3.96 -20.15
C ASP A 314 -12.19 -4.96 -20.46
N THR A 315 -12.14 -6.14 -19.83
CA THR A 315 -13.11 -7.22 -20.07
C THR A 315 -14.56 -6.86 -19.74
N MET A 316 -14.77 -5.95 -18.80
CA MET A 316 -16.12 -5.47 -18.47
C MET A 316 -16.76 -4.62 -19.58
N MET A 317 -15.97 -3.75 -20.20
CA MET A 317 -16.47 -2.83 -21.23
C MET A 317 -16.80 -3.55 -22.54
N ASN A 318 -16.05 -4.60 -22.90
CA ASN A 318 -16.27 -5.35 -24.11
C ASN A 318 -17.61 -6.12 -24.15
N GLY A 319 -18.15 -6.51 -23.01
CA GLY A 319 -19.41 -7.25 -22.91
C GLY A 319 -20.67 -6.37 -23.01
N MET A 320 -20.61 -5.13 -22.58
CA MET A 320 -21.80 -4.27 -22.46
C MET A 320 -21.88 -3.10 -23.44
N MET A 321 -20.79 -2.62 -24.00
CA MET A 321 -20.77 -1.29 -24.64
C MET A 321 -20.23 -1.23 -26.08
N ASN A 322 -19.85 -2.33 -26.71
CA ASN A 322 -19.41 -2.32 -28.10
C ASN A 322 -20.51 -1.87 -29.12
N GLY A 323 -21.66 -1.44 -28.61
CA GLY A 323 -22.78 -1.05 -29.46
C GLY A 323 -23.39 0.33 -29.27
N MET A 324 -23.23 1.04 -28.16
CA MET A 324 -24.08 2.21 -27.91
C MET A 324 -23.48 3.42 -27.16
N MET A 325 -22.33 3.35 -26.53
CA MET A 325 -21.84 4.47 -25.68
C MET A 325 -20.32 4.73 -25.71
N GLY A 326 -19.60 4.20 -26.69
CA GLY A 326 -18.11 4.27 -26.73
C GLY A 326 -17.50 5.68 -26.76
N ASP A 327 -18.26 6.69 -27.18
CA ASP A 327 -17.76 8.08 -27.38
C ASP A 327 -18.14 9.06 -26.23
N MET A 328 -18.90 8.63 -25.21
CA MET A 328 -19.41 9.56 -24.18
C MET A 328 -18.69 9.52 -22.83
N MET A 329 -17.76 8.60 -22.59
CA MET A 329 -17.07 8.48 -21.30
C MET A 329 -15.54 8.49 -21.47
N SER A 330 -14.92 9.67 -21.49
CA SER A 330 -13.48 9.80 -21.25
C SER A 330 -13.16 9.36 -19.82
N GLY A 331 -12.05 8.68 -19.61
CA GLY A 331 -11.58 8.25 -18.29
C GLY A 331 -11.85 6.79 -17.94
N GLY A 332 -12.24 5.94 -18.91
CA GLY A 332 -12.44 4.51 -18.70
C GLY A 332 -11.16 3.76 -18.29
N GLN A 333 -11.35 2.53 -17.78
CA GLN A 333 -10.22 1.62 -17.52
C GLN A 333 -9.59 1.22 -18.86
N GLY A 334 -8.26 1.19 -18.92
CA GLY A 334 -7.53 0.75 -20.11
C GLY A 334 -7.27 1.84 -21.16
N GLU A 335 -7.65 3.09 -20.95
CA GLU A 335 -7.24 4.19 -21.81
C GLU A 335 -5.73 4.46 -21.72
N GLU A 336 -5.13 4.93 -22.83
CA GLU A 336 -3.75 5.41 -22.79
C GLU A 336 -3.67 6.73 -22.04
N LEU A 337 -2.77 6.79 -21.06
CA LEU A 337 -2.61 7.95 -20.17
C LEU A 337 -1.15 8.37 -20.08
N GLN A 338 -0.89 9.66 -20.19
CA GLN A 338 0.42 10.21 -19.83
C GLN A 338 0.52 10.33 -18.32
N ILE A 339 1.53 9.69 -17.72
CA ILE A 339 1.75 9.68 -16.26
C ILE A 339 2.69 10.83 -15.86
N ALA A 340 3.91 10.86 -16.38
CA ALA A 340 4.89 11.88 -16.06
C ALA A 340 5.87 12.10 -17.21
N ARG A 341 6.41 13.31 -17.30
CA ARG A 341 7.48 13.66 -18.27
C ARG A 341 8.82 13.80 -17.56
N PHE A 342 9.88 13.39 -18.23
CA PHE A 342 11.25 13.48 -17.75
C PHE A 342 12.13 14.23 -18.77
N ALA A 343 12.57 15.43 -18.40
CA ALA A 343 13.50 16.22 -19.20
C ALA A 343 14.93 15.86 -18.81
N VAL A 344 15.66 15.22 -19.69
CA VAL A 344 17.05 14.78 -19.48
C VAL A 344 18.00 15.96 -19.67
N ALA A 345 18.77 16.26 -18.65
CA ALA A 345 19.75 17.34 -18.69
C ALA A 345 20.80 17.14 -19.81
N ARG A 346 21.42 18.24 -20.25
CA ARG A 346 22.43 18.22 -21.34
C ARG A 346 23.82 17.93 -20.86
N GLU A 347 24.06 17.99 -19.56
CA GLU A 347 25.37 17.78 -18.94
C GLU A 347 25.94 16.39 -19.24
N ALA A 348 27.23 16.21 -18.97
CA ALA A 348 27.92 14.96 -19.18
C ALA A 348 27.29 13.83 -18.35
N ARG A 349 27.28 12.61 -18.91
CA ARG A 349 26.85 11.41 -18.22
C ARG A 349 27.76 11.15 -17.02
N THR A 350 27.14 10.90 -15.86
CA THR A 350 27.80 10.33 -14.70
C THR A 350 27.56 8.82 -14.69
N SER A 351 28.62 8.04 -14.91
CA SER A 351 28.51 6.58 -14.81
C SER A 351 28.55 6.17 -13.34
N ALA A 352 27.66 5.27 -12.96
CA ALA A 352 27.71 4.56 -11.68
C ALA A 352 27.88 3.07 -11.94
N ALA A 353 28.46 2.36 -10.98
CA ALA A 353 28.46 0.90 -11.00
C ALA A 353 27.02 0.39 -10.97
N ALA A 354 26.76 -0.75 -11.60
CA ALA A 354 25.46 -1.40 -11.49
C ALA A 354 25.21 -1.80 -10.03
N PRO A 355 24.06 -1.44 -9.46
CA PRO A 355 23.73 -1.83 -8.08
C PRO A 355 23.59 -3.33 -7.97
N GLN A 356 23.85 -3.84 -6.78
CA GLN A 356 23.65 -5.24 -6.44
C GLN A 356 22.33 -5.39 -5.70
N LEU A 357 21.63 -6.48 -5.97
CA LEU A 357 20.45 -6.86 -5.18
C LEU A 357 20.89 -7.64 -3.92
N PRO A 358 20.11 -7.58 -2.83
CA PRO A 358 20.44 -8.26 -1.59
C PRO A 358 20.47 -9.79 -1.74
N ALA A 359 21.15 -10.47 -0.84
CA ALA A 359 21.07 -11.92 -0.76
C ALA A 359 19.63 -12.37 -0.52
N PRO A 360 19.21 -13.55 -1.03
CA PRO A 360 17.89 -14.07 -0.77
C PRO A 360 17.69 -14.35 0.72
N THR A 361 16.51 -13.99 1.24
CA THR A 361 16.04 -14.48 2.54
C THR A 361 15.40 -15.85 2.35
N ALA A 362 15.68 -16.79 3.25
CA ALA A 362 15.04 -18.09 3.19
C ALA A 362 13.50 -17.90 3.19
N PRO A 363 12.78 -18.46 2.19
CA PRO A 363 11.33 -18.38 2.19
C PRO A 363 10.78 -19.18 3.37
N ALA A 364 9.61 -18.78 3.87
CA ALA A 364 8.86 -19.60 4.78
C ALA A 364 8.61 -20.97 4.12
N ARG A 365 8.63 -22.04 4.91
CA ARG A 365 8.26 -23.35 4.41
C ARG A 365 6.74 -23.48 4.45
N ALA A 366 6.15 -23.96 3.37
CA ALA A 366 4.74 -24.30 3.38
C ALA A 366 4.49 -25.40 4.44
N GLY A 367 3.57 -25.12 5.34
CA GLY A 367 3.02 -26.09 6.28
C GLY A 367 1.95 -26.96 5.60
N LYS A 368 1.13 -27.60 6.41
CA LYS A 368 0.00 -28.42 5.93
C LYS A 368 -1.30 -27.64 5.84
N HIS A 369 -1.31 -26.41 6.35
CA HIS A 369 -2.51 -25.59 6.39
C HIS A 369 -2.75 -24.97 5.01
N GLU A 370 -3.95 -25.14 4.50
CA GLU A 370 -4.40 -24.57 3.25
C GLU A 370 -5.72 -23.80 3.49
N VAL A 371 -5.82 -22.63 2.88
CA VAL A 371 -7.01 -21.77 2.93
C VAL A 371 -7.46 -21.48 1.50
N HIS A 372 -8.77 -21.38 1.31
CA HIS A 372 -9.36 -21.07 0.02
C HIS A 372 -10.33 -19.89 0.18
N THR A 373 -10.26 -18.92 -0.72
CA THR A 373 -11.15 -17.77 -0.78
C THR A 373 -11.70 -17.60 -2.20
N GLU A 374 -13.01 -17.69 -2.33
CA GLU A 374 -13.72 -17.35 -3.56
C GLU A 374 -14.06 -15.88 -3.57
N LEU A 375 -13.75 -15.21 -4.68
CA LEU A 375 -14.06 -13.82 -4.93
C LEU A 375 -15.38 -13.76 -5.72
N GLU A 376 -16.40 -13.18 -5.13
CA GLU A 376 -17.73 -13.11 -5.74
C GLU A 376 -18.17 -11.65 -5.84
N PHE A 377 -18.79 -11.30 -6.97
CA PHE A 377 -19.47 -10.03 -7.13
C PHE A 377 -20.92 -10.28 -7.59
N ARG A 378 -21.88 -9.91 -6.76
CA ARG A 378 -23.32 -10.11 -7.03
C ARG A 378 -24.16 -9.00 -6.41
N HIS A 379 -25.26 -8.65 -7.07
CA HIS A 379 -26.14 -7.58 -6.59
C HIS A 379 -25.40 -6.27 -6.28
N MET A 380 -24.43 -5.89 -7.10
CA MET A 380 -23.58 -4.70 -6.96
C MET A 380 -22.74 -4.68 -5.67
N ARG A 381 -22.40 -5.83 -5.13
CA ARG A 381 -21.57 -5.98 -3.93
C ARG A 381 -20.57 -7.11 -4.07
N GLY A 382 -19.41 -6.90 -3.50
CA GLY A 382 -18.35 -7.93 -3.40
C GLY A 382 -18.49 -8.79 -2.15
N PHE A 383 -18.13 -10.07 -2.27
CA PHE A 383 -18.13 -11.04 -1.18
C PHE A 383 -16.85 -11.87 -1.23
N LEU A 384 -16.43 -12.36 -0.07
CA LEU A 384 -15.33 -13.31 0.10
C LEU A 384 -15.91 -14.57 0.75
N ASN A 385 -15.86 -15.70 0.05
CA ASN A 385 -16.55 -16.94 0.43
C ASN A 385 -18.05 -16.73 0.76
N GLY A 386 -18.75 -15.96 -0.08
CA GLY A 386 -20.16 -15.62 0.11
C GLY A 386 -20.46 -14.68 1.29
N ARG A 387 -19.44 -14.15 1.97
CA ARG A 387 -19.54 -13.30 3.16
C ARG A 387 -19.07 -11.88 2.86
N ALA A 388 -19.74 -10.89 3.44
CA ALA A 388 -19.29 -9.49 3.47
C ALA A 388 -18.85 -9.11 4.89
N PHE A 389 -18.18 -7.97 5.02
CA PHE A 389 -17.81 -7.43 6.33
C PHE A 389 -19.08 -7.08 7.15
N ASP A 390 -19.09 -7.53 8.39
CA ASP A 390 -20.19 -7.28 9.33
C ASP A 390 -19.84 -6.07 10.21
N HIS A 391 -20.43 -4.92 9.88
CA HIS A 391 -20.26 -3.68 10.65
C HIS A 391 -20.88 -3.74 12.06
N GLN A 392 -21.80 -4.66 12.33
CA GLN A 392 -22.39 -4.86 13.65
C GLN A 392 -21.51 -5.75 14.53
N ASN A 393 -20.70 -6.63 13.89
CA ASN A 393 -19.73 -7.48 14.57
C ASN A 393 -18.36 -7.39 13.87
N MET A 394 -17.68 -6.26 14.07
CA MET A 394 -16.39 -5.96 13.42
C MET A 394 -15.23 -6.91 13.82
N THR A 395 -15.47 -7.85 14.72
CA THR A 395 -14.47 -8.85 15.13
C THR A 395 -14.85 -10.27 14.71
N ALA A 396 -15.90 -10.43 13.90
CA ALA A 396 -16.32 -11.74 13.41
C ALA A 396 -15.22 -12.39 12.55
N VAL A 397 -14.85 -13.63 12.90
CA VAL A 397 -13.87 -14.47 12.18
C VAL A 397 -14.50 -15.85 12.00
N ALA A 398 -14.47 -16.35 10.79
CA ALA A 398 -14.89 -17.73 10.52
C ALA A 398 -13.72 -18.70 10.79
N THR A 399 -14.02 -20.00 10.89
CA THR A 399 -13.01 -21.02 11.19
C THR A 399 -11.96 -21.11 10.09
N ASP A 400 -12.36 -20.93 8.82
CA ASP A 400 -11.52 -20.93 7.64
C ASP A 400 -10.70 -19.63 7.46
N GLU A 401 -10.85 -18.65 8.35
CA GLU A 401 -10.12 -17.38 8.37
C GLU A 401 -9.06 -17.34 9.49
N ARG A 402 -8.71 -18.49 10.08
CA ARG A 402 -7.69 -18.61 11.13
C ARG A 402 -6.41 -19.22 10.57
N LEU A 403 -5.29 -18.53 10.77
CA LEU A 403 -3.99 -18.95 10.26
C LEU A 403 -2.98 -19.11 11.40
N PRO A 404 -2.17 -20.18 11.40
CA PRO A 404 -1.15 -20.38 12.43
C PRO A 404 0.00 -19.38 12.29
N VAL A 405 0.46 -18.83 13.41
CA VAL A 405 1.67 -17.98 13.48
C VAL A 405 2.91 -18.85 13.38
N GLY A 406 3.92 -18.39 12.62
CA GLY A 406 5.21 -19.06 12.46
C GLY A 406 5.21 -20.24 11.50
N GLU A 407 4.06 -20.63 10.96
CA GLU A 407 3.93 -21.69 9.96
C GLU A 407 3.44 -21.10 8.62
N GLY A 408 3.99 -21.58 7.50
CA GLY A 408 3.57 -21.14 6.18
C GLY A 408 2.23 -21.77 5.78
N THR A 409 1.23 -20.93 5.52
CA THR A 409 -0.07 -21.33 5.00
C THR A 409 -0.13 -21.07 3.50
N VAL A 410 -0.58 -22.04 2.71
CA VAL A 410 -0.91 -21.83 1.30
C VAL A 410 -2.33 -21.29 1.22
N TRP A 411 -2.49 -20.06 0.72
CA TRP A 411 -3.80 -19.43 0.56
C TRP A 411 -4.12 -19.26 -0.92
N THR A 412 -5.24 -19.82 -1.35
CA THR A 412 -5.72 -19.75 -2.72
C THR A 412 -6.85 -18.75 -2.83
N PHE A 413 -6.73 -17.80 -3.76
CA PHE A 413 -7.79 -16.88 -4.13
C PHE A 413 -8.27 -17.23 -5.53
N ALA A 414 -9.58 -17.43 -5.68
CA ALA A 414 -10.20 -17.81 -6.94
C ALA A 414 -11.23 -16.76 -7.36
N ASN A 415 -11.10 -16.24 -8.58
CA ASN A 415 -12.06 -15.35 -9.20
C ASN A 415 -12.73 -16.10 -10.38
N GLU A 416 -13.64 -17.00 -10.03
CA GLU A 416 -14.28 -17.89 -11.02
C GLU A 416 -15.41 -17.24 -11.82
N ASN A 417 -15.72 -15.96 -11.55
CA ASN A 417 -16.76 -15.24 -12.26
C ASN A 417 -16.42 -15.13 -13.75
N SER A 418 -17.20 -15.80 -14.58
CA SER A 418 -17.10 -15.77 -16.04
C SER A 418 -18.29 -15.07 -16.69
N GLY A 419 -19.11 -14.38 -15.91
CA GLY A 419 -20.32 -13.66 -16.39
C GLY A 419 -20.02 -12.26 -16.92
N MET A 420 -21.07 -11.56 -17.39
CA MET A 420 -20.97 -10.17 -17.89
C MET A 420 -20.52 -9.14 -16.83
N MET A 421 -20.41 -9.52 -15.56
CA MET A 421 -19.94 -8.68 -14.44
C MET A 421 -18.60 -9.17 -13.87
N SER A 422 -17.78 -9.80 -14.70
CA SER A 422 -16.45 -10.27 -14.32
C SER A 422 -15.46 -9.11 -14.26
N MET A 423 -14.84 -8.90 -13.11
CA MET A 423 -13.86 -7.85 -12.91
C MET A 423 -12.62 -8.37 -12.16
N SER A 424 -11.52 -7.68 -12.33
CA SER A 424 -10.29 -7.97 -11.60
C SER A 424 -10.36 -7.41 -10.18
N HIS A 425 -9.83 -8.16 -9.22
CA HIS A 425 -9.79 -7.78 -7.81
C HIS A 425 -8.35 -7.66 -7.32
N PRO A 426 -7.85 -6.46 -6.98
CA PRO A 426 -6.61 -6.33 -6.21
C PRO A 426 -6.87 -6.79 -4.78
N MET A 427 -6.26 -7.90 -4.37
CA MET A 427 -6.43 -8.46 -3.02
C MET A 427 -5.28 -8.05 -2.12
N HIS A 428 -5.60 -7.54 -0.95
CA HIS A 428 -4.64 -7.12 0.07
C HIS A 428 -4.86 -7.88 1.38
N ILE A 429 -3.75 -8.13 2.10
CA ILE A 429 -3.77 -8.80 3.41
C ILE A 429 -2.92 -8.00 4.40
N HIS A 430 -3.54 -7.60 5.50
CA HIS A 430 -2.91 -6.82 6.56
C HIS A 430 -1.95 -7.65 7.42
N GLY A 431 -0.94 -6.99 7.99
CA GLY A 431 -0.06 -7.57 9.01
C GLY A 431 0.87 -8.69 8.54
N VAL A 432 0.89 -8.98 7.24
CA VAL A 432 1.73 -10.03 6.65
C VAL A 432 2.36 -9.58 5.34
N ARG A 433 3.40 -10.30 4.95
CA ARG A 433 3.91 -10.32 3.59
C ARG A 433 3.86 -11.74 3.06
N PHE A 434 3.59 -11.90 1.78
CA PHE A 434 3.47 -13.21 1.14
C PHE A 434 4.28 -13.29 -0.15
N ARG A 435 4.43 -14.50 -0.66
CA ARG A 435 4.97 -14.76 -2.00
C ARG A 435 3.89 -15.37 -2.88
N VAL A 436 3.78 -14.89 -4.11
CA VAL A 436 2.97 -15.55 -5.12
C VAL A 436 3.68 -16.84 -5.53
N LEU A 437 3.00 -17.96 -5.39
CA LEU A 437 3.54 -19.28 -5.76
C LEU A 437 3.18 -19.65 -7.19
N GLU A 438 1.94 -19.42 -7.56
CA GLU A 438 1.39 -19.90 -8.81
C GLU A 438 0.14 -19.12 -9.21
N ARG A 439 -0.03 -18.95 -10.52
CA ARG A 439 -1.25 -18.46 -11.15
C ARG A 439 -1.75 -19.48 -12.15
N THR A 440 -3.01 -19.92 -12.02
CA THR A 440 -3.64 -20.91 -12.88
C THR A 440 -4.97 -20.39 -13.43
N GLY A 441 -5.51 -21.05 -14.45
CA GLY A 441 -6.74 -20.62 -15.12
C GLY A 441 -6.48 -19.76 -16.35
N THR A 442 -7.54 -19.48 -17.08
CA THR A 442 -7.51 -18.69 -18.32
C THR A 442 -7.78 -17.23 -17.94
N ALA A 443 -6.73 -16.44 -17.74
CA ALA A 443 -6.91 -14.99 -17.56
C ALA A 443 -7.51 -14.41 -18.85
N ALA A 444 -8.66 -13.77 -18.72
CA ALA A 444 -9.31 -13.09 -19.84
C ALA A 444 -8.45 -11.94 -20.39
N GLN A 445 -7.44 -11.48 -19.62
CA GLN A 445 -6.53 -10.38 -19.91
C GLN A 445 -5.07 -10.87 -19.88
N ALA A 446 -4.72 -11.75 -20.81
CA ALA A 446 -3.38 -12.37 -20.86
C ALA A 446 -2.25 -11.33 -20.96
N ASP A 447 -2.45 -10.26 -21.73
CA ASP A 447 -1.48 -9.17 -21.88
C ASP A 447 -1.25 -8.37 -20.58
N LEU A 448 -2.26 -8.19 -19.75
CA LEU A 448 -2.07 -7.60 -18.41
C LEU A 448 -1.33 -8.56 -17.48
N ARG A 449 -1.67 -9.85 -17.53
CA ARG A 449 -1.04 -10.87 -16.70
C ARG A 449 0.48 -10.94 -16.92
N GLU A 450 0.96 -10.80 -18.15
CA GLU A 450 2.39 -10.78 -18.49
C GLU A 450 3.15 -9.60 -17.87
N GLY A 451 2.45 -8.50 -17.59
CA GLY A 451 3.03 -7.30 -16.96
C GLY A 451 3.05 -7.35 -15.43
N LEU A 452 2.49 -8.37 -14.79
CA LEU A 452 2.51 -8.49 -13.33
C LEU A 452 3.93 -8.80 -12.81
N ILE A 453 4.24 -8.28 -11.64
CA ILE A 453 5.47 -8.58 -10.90
C ILE A 453 5.11 -9.45 -9.70
N ASP A 454 5.24 -10.76 -9.86
CA ASP A 454 5.02 -11.74 -8.78
C ASP A 454 6.30 -12.08 -8.02
N ALA A 455 7.46 -11.61 -8.50
CA ALA A 455 8.72 -11.76 -7.80
C ALA A 455 8.77 -10.93 -6.53
N GLY A 456 9.53 -11.40 -5.53
CA GLY A 456 9.67 -10.73 -4.25
C GLY A 456 8.54 -11.04 -3.27
N TYR A 457 8.54 -10.29 -2.17
CA TYR A 457 7.46 -10.31 -1.20
C TYR A 457 6.44 -9.22 -1.52
N LYS A 458 5.17 -9.57 -1.41
CA LYS A 458 4.04 -8.69 -1.68
C LYS A 458 3.10 -8.64 -0.48
N ASP A 459 2.20 -7.67 -0.49
CA ASP A 459 1.04 -7.57 0.38
C ASP A 459 -0.26 -7.36 -0.41
N THR A 460 -0.14 -7.02 -1.70
CA THR A 460 -1.26 -6.78 -2.61
C THR A 460 -1.00 -7.52 -3.94
N PHE A 461 -2.01 -8.13 -4.53
CA PHE A 461 -1.91 -8.83 -5.82
C PHE A 461 -3.22 -8.80 -6.58
N LEU A 462 -3.15 -8.69 -7.89
CA LEU A 462 -4.33 -8.67 -8.75
C LEU A 462 -4.77 -10.10 -9.09
N VAL A 463 -6.08 -10.36 -9.02
CA VAL A 463 -6.69 -11.63 -9.44
C VAL A 463 -7.66 -11.34 -10.59
N PHE A 464 -7.34 -11.85 -11.79
CA PHE A 464 -8.16 -11.67 -12.98
C PHE A 464 -9.38 -12.61 -12.99
N PRO A 465 -10.45 -12.26 -13.75
CA PRO A 465 -11.54 -13.21 -14.01
C PRO A 465 -11.05 -14.51 -14.61
N GLY A 466 -11.55 -15.64 -14.11
CA GLY A 466 -11.15 -16.99 -14.51
C GLY A 466 -9.79 -17.44 -13.94
N GLU A 467 -9.20 -16.68 -13.02
CA GLU A 467 -7.89 -16.98 -12.45
C GLU A 467 -7.97 -17.49 -11.01
N ARG A 468 -7.02 -18.36 -10.67
CA ARG A 468 -6.69 -18.75 -9.30
C ARG A 468 -5.25 -18.38 -9.01
N VAL A 469 -5.03 -17.70 -7.88
CA VAL A 469 -3.71 -17.29 -7.41
C VAL A 469 -3.44 -17.97 -6.08
N ARG A 470 -2.32 -18.70 -6.00
CA ARG A 470 -1.84 -19.31 -4.76
C ARG A 470 -0.70 -18.48 -4.19
N ILE A 471 -0.81 -18.15 -2.93
CA ILE A 471 0.20 -17.40 -2.20
C ILE A 471 0.68 -18.18 -0.97
N LEU A 472 1.91 -17.93 -0.55
CA LEU A 472 2.47 -18.45 0.69
C LEU A 472 2.53 -17.32 1.72
N VAL A 473 1.69 -17.43 2.74
CA VAL A 473 1.58 -16.47 3.86
C VAL A 473 2.21 -17.11 5.10
N ALA A 474 3.02 -16.37 5.83
CA ALA A 474 3.59 -16.81 7.10
C ALA A 474 3.50 -15.68 8.13
N PRO A 475 2.39 -15.59 8.88
CA PRO A 475 2.22 -14.59 9.92
C PRO A 475 3.31 -14.70 11.00
N THR A 476 3.83 -13.56 11.46
CA THR A 476 4.84 -13.51 12.53
C THR A 476 4.29 -12.96 13.84
N GLU A 477 3.19 -12.23 13.78
CA GLU A 477 2.53 -11.61 14.92
C GLU A 477 1.11 -12.15 15.05
N PRO A 478 0.67 -12.55 16.26
CA PRO A 478 -0.71 -12.94 16.49
C PRO A 478 -1.63 -11.73 16.52
N GLY A 479 -2.90 -11.94 16.21
CA GLY A 479 -3.92 -10.90 16.30
C GLY A 479 -4.98 -10.98 15.23
N LEU A 480 -5.92 -10.04 15.29
CA LEU A 480 -7.01 -9.90 14.34
C LEU A 480 -6.63 -8.86 13.29
N PHE A 481 -6.50 -9.32 12.07
CA PHE A 481 -6.16 -8.52 10.91
C PHE A 481 -7.26 -8.60 9.85
N MET A 482 -7.05 -7.95 8.70
CA MET A 482 -8.03 -7.91 7.62
C MET A 482 -7.43 -8.41 6.32
N TYR A 483 -8.31 -8.89 5.44
CA TYR A 483 -8.02 -9.06 4.03
C TYR A 483 -9.22 -8.60 3.21
N HIS A 484 -8.97 -7.95 2.09
CA HIS A 484 -10.00 -7.30 1.32
C HIS A 484 -9.59 -7.07 -0.13
N CYS A 485 -10.58 -6.78 -0.98
CA CYS A 485 -10.33 -6.19 -2.28
C CYS A 485 -9.88 -4.75 -2.10
N HIS A 486 -8.81 -4.33 -2.75
CA HIS A 486 -8.30 -2.95 -2.67
C HIS A 486 -8.78 -2.05 -3.83
N ASN A 487 -9.84 -2.45 -4.56
CA ASN A 487 -10.74 -1.50 -5.17
C ASN A 487 -11.56 -0.90 -4.03
N LEU A 488 -11.36 0.39 -3.74
CA LEU A 488 -11.86 1.00 -2.52
C LEU A 488 -13.38 1.06 -2.45
N GLU A 489 -14.07 1.10 -3.59
CA GLU A 489 -15.52 1.03 -3.67
C GLU A 489 -16.03 -0.37 -3.32
N HIS A 490 -15.30 -1.43 -3.71
CA HIS A 490 -15.61 -2.80 -3.31
C HIS A 490 -15.35 -3.04 -1.82
N GLU A 491 -14.24 -2.50 -1.30
CA GLU A 491 -13.91 -2.53 0.13
C GLU A 491 -15.00 -1.86 0.95
N ASP A 492 -15.36 -0.60 0.63
CA ASP A 492 -16.43 0.15 1.28
C ASP A 492 -17.79 -0.53 1.13
N GLY A 493 -18.02 -1.25 0.01
CA GLY A 493 -19.19 -2.10 -0.25
C GLY A 493 -19.22 -3.40 0.55
N GLY A 494 -18.14 -3.70 1.28
CA GLY A 494 -18.05 -4.86 2.19
C GLY A 494 -17.27 -6.06 1.65
N MET A 495 -16.54 -5.97 0.51
CA MET A 495 -15.63 -7.02 0.03
C MET A 495 -14.38 -7.10 0.90
N MET A 496 -14.59 -7.36 2.17
CA MET A 496 -13.62 -7.32 3.23
C MET A 496 -13.98 -8.34 4.31
N ARG A 497 -12.98 -8.97 4.93
CA ARG A 497 -13.14 -9.95 6.01
C ARG A 497 -11.99 -9.80 7.01
N ASN A 498 -12.21 -10.31 8.21
CA ASN A 498 -11.15 -10.52 9.17
C ASN A 498 -10.43 -11.83 8.91
N CYS A 499 -9.13 -11.86 9.20
CA CYS A 499 -8.35 -13.07 9.43
C CYS A 499 -7.68 -12.99 10.81
N GLU A 500 -7.62 -14.11 11.51
CA GLU A 500 -7.01 -14.19 12.83
C GLU A 500 -5.73 -15.03 12.76
N PHE A 501 -4.62 -14.45 13.18
CA PHE A 501 -3.34 -15.14 13.30
C PHE A 501 -3.16 -15.65 14.73
N THR A 502 -3.07 -16.99 14.89
CA THR A 502 -3.09 -17.67 16.20
C THR A 502 -1.89 -18.59 16.42
#